data_645d3288df6f47cfd8be69a03d7cb3eb
#
_entry.id   645d3288df6f47cfd8be69a03d7cb3eb
#
_cell.length_a   1.000
_cell.length_b   1.000
_cell.length_c   1.000
_cell.angle_alpha   90.00
_cell.angle_beta   90.00
_cell.angle_gamma   90.00
#
_symmetry.space_group_name_H-M   'P 1'
#
loop_
_entity.id
_entity.type
_entity.pdbx_description
1 polymer ?
#
loop_
_entity_poly.entity_id
_entity_poly.type
_entity_poly.pdbx_seq_one_letter_code
_entity_poly.pdbx_strand_id
1 'polypeptide(L)'
;MLTLSPDQIMSFRDEGLLVVNELIDQATVLCLRERFDRLFEGEFETGVQPDEVNWQKGISDPSLTRQICNGWKADRDIARVVLREDLGQAIAALAEWPGTRIVQDNILFKPSGTRSIGYHRDNAYLAWYQPTAMLSCWIALDDTSATGGTIELARGSHRWPPTEPTGEFHGPDDYRAPLQQHAIEQQQTPDIVHVEVPAGGGSFHHGWLWHGSGENRTNQP
;
A
#
# COMPACT_ATOMS: atom_id res chain seq x y z
N MET A 1 20.47 6.51 -1.24
CA MET A 1 20.40 5.01 -1.09
C MET A 1 19.78 4.71 0.26
N LEU A 2 18.68 4.00 0.29
CA LEU A 2 17.98 3.60 1.52
C LEU A 2 18.79 2.50 2.24
N THR A 3 19.10 2.73 3.51
CA THR A 3 19.81 1.75 4.33
C THR A 3 19.07 1.60 5.65
N LEU A 4 18.74 0.37 6.02
CA LEU A 4 18.05 0.06 7.26
C LEU A 4 19.05 -0.33 8.35
N SER A 5 18.80 0.14 9.59
CA SER A 5 19.59 -0.27 10.75
C SER A 5 19.18 -1.68 11.22
N PRO A 6 20.05 -2.38 11.97
CA PRO A 6 19.68 -3.66 12.59
C PRO A 6 18.45 -3.55 13.49
N ASP A 7 18.29 -2.45 14.22
CA ASP A 7 17.12 -2.22 15.09
C ASP A 7 15.82 -2.08 14.28
N GLN A 8 15.86 -1.42 13.12
CA GLN A 8 14.71 -1.33 12.23
C GLN A 8 14.31 -2.71 11.67
N ILE A 9 15.29 -3.54 11.32
CA ILE A 9 15.03 -4.92 10.85
C ILE A 9 14.42 -5.76 11.96
N MET A 10 14.92 -5.67 13.18
CA MET A 10 14.36 -6.37 14.34
C MET A 10 12.94 -5.89 14.64
N SER A 11 12.71 -4.58 14.67
CA SER A 11 11.37 -4.00 14.89
C SER A 11 10.37 -4.49 13.83
N PHE A 12 10.77 -4.48 12.56
CA PHE A 12 9.92 -5.01 11.49
C PHE A 12 9.56 -6.49 11.69
N ARG A 13 10.52 -7.31 12.10
CA ARG A 13 10.28 -8.74 12.39
C ARG A 13 9.23 -8.93 13.49
N ASP A 14 9.30 -8.11 14.54
CA ASP A 14 8.40 -8.21 15.68
C ASP A 14 7.03 -7.59 15.41
N GLU A 15 6.98 -6.49 14.67
CA GLU A 15 5.77 -5.70 14.46
C GLU A 15 5.07 -6.00 13.13
N GLY A 16 5.81 -6.50 12.13
CA GLY A 16 5.33 -6.72 10.77
C GLY A 16 5.20 -5.45 9.94
N LEU A 17 5.67 -4.32 10.47
CA LEU A 17 5.65 -3.00 9.83
C LEU A 17 6.88 -2.17 10.19
N LEU A 18 7.23 -1.23 9.31
CA LEU A 18 8.25 -0.21 9.56
C LEU A 18 7.81 1.08 8.87
N VAL A 19 7.69 2.17 9.64
CA VAL A 19 7.38 3.51 9.10
C VAL A 19 8.68 4.26 8.86
N VAL A 20 8.78 4.95 7.71
CA VAL A 20 9.97 5.71 7.28
C VAL A 20 9.54 7.09 6.79
N ASN A 21 10.15 8.15 7.29
CA ASN A 21 9.76 9.52 6.97
C ASN A 21 10.23 10.01 5.60
N GLU A 22 11.20 9.31 4.97
CA GLU A 22 11.74 9.68 3.65
C GLU A 22 12.17 8.42 2.89
N LEU A 23 11.40 8.06 1.86
CA LEU A 23 11.69 6.99 0.90
C LEU A 23 12.05 7.54 -0.47
N ILE A 24 11.45 8.67 -0.85
CA ILE A 24 11.71 9.43 -2.08
C ILE A 24 11.80 10.92 -1.78
N ASP A 25 12.53 11.66 -2.58
CA ASP A 25 12.68 13.10 -2.45
C ASP A 25 11.48 13.87 -3.00
N GLN A 26 11.38 15.17 -2.67
CA GLN A 26 10.28 16.03 -3.07
C GLN A 26 10.19 16.23 -4.58
N ALA A 27 11.30 16.22 -5.29
CA ALA A 27 11.29 16.34 -6.76
C ALA A 27 10.62 15.10 -7.39
N THR A 28 10.92 13.92 -6.87
CA THR A 28 10.28 12.66 -7.27
C THR A 28 8.78 12.66 -6.90
N VAL A 29 8.41 13.14 -5.72
CA VAL A 29 7.00 13.28 -5.32
C VAL A 29 6.23 14.13 -6.34
N LEU A 30 6.73 15.32 -6.67
CA LEU A 30 6.06 16.22 -7.61
C LEU A 30 5.92 15.60 -9.01
N CYS A 31 6.97 14.93 -9.47
CA CYS A 31 6.94 14.21 -10.74
C CYS A 31 5.87 13.12 -10.73
N LEU A 32 5.81 12.28 -9.70
CA LEU A 32 4.84 11.19 -9.62
C LEU A 32 3.39 11.68 -9.52
N ARG A 33 3.12 12.79 -8.82
CA ARG A 33 1.78 13.40 -8.76
C ARG A 33 1.30 13.79 -10.17
N GLU A 34 2.15 14.47 -10.97
CA GLU A 34 1.81 14.82 -12.34
C GLU A 34 1.53 13.59 -13.21
N ARG A 35 2.32 12.50 -12.99
CA ARG A 35 2.11 11.23 -13.73
C ARG A 35 0.80 10.53 -13.33
N PHE A 36 0.42 10.57 -12.07
CA PHE A 36 -0.85 9.98 -11.60
C PHE A 36 -2.05 10.60 -12.30
N ASP A 37 -2.11 11.93 -12.40
CA ASP A 37 -3.20 12.62 -13.10
C ASP A 37 -3.35 12.13 -14.53
N ARG A 38 -2.24 12.03 -15.26
CA ARG A 38 -2.21 11.55 -16.66
C ARG A 38 -2.64 10.09 -16.78
N LEU A 39 -2.16 9.22 -15.87
CA LEU A 39 -2.54 7.81 -15.90
C LEU A 39 -4.04 7.61 -15.68
N PHE A 40 -4.67 8.37 -14.76
CA PHE A 40 -6.12 8.33 -14.55
C PHE A 40 -6.92 8.99 -15.68
N GLU A 41 -6.28 9.74 -16.57
CA GLU A 41 -6.86 10.24 -17.83
C GLU A 41 -6.63 9.28 -19.01
N GLY A 42 -5.94 8.16 -18.78
CA GLY A 42 -5.65 7.14 -19.80
C GLY A 42 -4.44 7.49 -20.70
N GLU A 43 -3.58 8.42 -20.26
CA GLU A 43 -2.35 8.78 -20.97
C GLU A 43 -1.19 7.88 -20.55
N PHE A 44 -0.89 6.87 -21.35
CA PHE A 44 0.18 5.89 -21.07
C PHE A 44 1.43 6.21 -21.89
N GLU A 45 2.46 6.76 -21.24
CA GLU A 45 3.70 7.23 -21.88
C GLU A 45 4.40 6.15 -22.72
N THR A 46 4.39 4.91 -22.24
CA THR A 46 5.06 3.79 -22.92
C THR A 46 4.24 3.19 -24.06
N GLY A 47 2.95 3.55 -24.17
CA GLY A 47 1.99 2.90 -25.08
C GLY A 47 1.50 1.54 -24.58
N VAL A 48 1.97 1.08 -23.42
CA VAL A 48 1.50 -0.16 -22.76
C VAL A 48 0.46 0.20 -21.72
N GLN A 49 -0.68 -0.48 -21.75
CA GLN A 49 -1.71 -0.29 -20.73
C GLN A 49 -1.28 -0.97 -19.41
N PRO A 50 -1.65 -0.40 -18.24
CA PRO A 50 -1.57 -1.12 -16.97
C PRO A 50 -2.43 -2.40 -17.01
N ASP A 51 -2.18 -3.32 -16.09
CA ASP A 51 -2.96 -4.57 -16.06
C ASP A 51 -4.41 -4.33 -15.64
N GLU A 52 -4.64 -3.37 -14.74
CA GLU A 52 -5.99 -2.97 -14.31
C GLU A 52 -6.08 -1.47 -14.13
N VAL A 53 -7.21 -0.89 -14.57
CA VAL A 53 -7.64 0.46 -14.27
C VAL A 53 -9.07 0.36 -13.75
N ASN A 54 -9.26 0.42 -12.44
CA ASN A 54 -10.56 0.17 -11.83
C ASN A 54 -11.41 1.43 -11.60
N TRP A 55 -10.98 2.57 -12.12
CA TRP A 55 -11.74 3.81 -12.05
C TRP A 55 -11.63 4.58 -13.37
N GLN A 56 -12.77 5.03 -13.89
CA GLN A 56 -12.86 5.81 -15.11
C GLN A 56 -13.62 7.11 -14.86
N LYS A 57 -13.04 8.23 -15.28
CA LYS A 57 -13.61 9.58 -15.15
C LYS A 57 -14.99 9.65 -15.83
N GLY A 58 -15.99 10.11 -15.09
CA GLY A 58 -17.37 10.28 -15.58
C GLY A 58 -18.20 8.98 -15.68
N ILE A 59 -17.63 7.83 -15.34
CA ILE A 59 -18.32 6.52 -15.35
C ILE A 59 -18.35 5.91 -13.95
N SER A 60 -17.19 5.82 -13.29
CA SER A 60 -17.08 5.20 -11.97
C SER A 60 -17.59 6.14 -10.86
N ASP A 61 -18.05 5.56 -9.76
CA ASP A 61 -18.46 6.28 -8.57
C ASP A 61 -17.28 7.16 -8.05
N PRO A 62 -17.44 8.49 -7.97
CA PRO A 62 -16.38 9.39 -7.53
C PRO A 62 -16.01 9.23 -6.05
N SER A 63 -16.86 8.58 -5.25
CA SER A 63 -16.61 8.31 -3.83
C SER A 63 -15.69 7.12 -3.58
N LEU A 64 -15.28 6.39 -4.62
CA LEU A 64 -14.36 5.26 -4.48
C LEU A 64 -12.91 5.70 -4.66
N THR A 65 -12.01 5.04 -3.94
CA THR A 65 -10.56 5.15 -4.17
C THR A 65 -10.26 4.70 -5.59
N ARG A 66 -9.49 5.51 -6.32
CA ARG A 66 -9.03 5.19 -7.67
C ARG A 66 -7.81 4.30 -7.58
N GLN A 67 -7.76 3.28 -8.43
CA GLN A 67 -6.65 2.32 -8.43
C GLN A 67 -6.20 1.97 -9.84
N ILE A 68 -4.87 1.87 -10.02
CA ILE A 68 -4.24 1.32 -11.21
C ILE A 68 -3.23 0.27 -10.76
N CYS A 69 -3.32 -0.95 -11.31
CA CYS A 69 -2.37 -2.03 -11.05
C CYS A 69 -1.33 -2.11 -12.16
N ASN A 70 -0.06 -2.26 -11.77
CA ASN A 70 1.08 -2.31 -12.69
C ASN A 70 1.23 -1.07 -13.58
N GLY A 71 1.06 0.12 -12.97
CA GLY A 71 1.31 1.42 -13.60
C GLY A 71 2.75 1.58 -14.08
N TRP A 72 3.72 0.89 -13.47
CA TRP A 72 5.11 0.89 -13.90
C TRP A 72 5.33 0.45 -15.36
N LYS A 73 4.40 -0.34 -15.92
CA LYS A 73 4.43 -0.75 -17.34
C LYS A 73 4.04 0.40 -18.26
N ALA A 74 3.14 1.27 -17.78
CA ALA A 74 2.56 2.36 -18.54
C ALA A 74 3.39 3.65 -18.51
N ASP A 75 4.26 3.81 -17.50
CA ASP A 75 4.95 5.04 -17.20
C ASP A 75 6.37 4.82 -16.69
N ARG A 76 7.36 5.54 -17.28
CA ARG A 76 8.78 5.38 -16.96
C ARG A 76 9.19 6.01 -15.63
N ASP A 77 8.52 7.07 -15.18
CA ASP A 77 8.83 7.70 -13.90
C ASP A 77 8.30 6.85 -12.74
N ILE A 78 7.11 6.25 -12.90
CA ILE A 78 6.62 5.20 -11.98
C ILE A 78 7.62 4.04 -11.95
N ALA A 79 8.05 3.54 -13.12
CA ALA A 79 8.99 2.43 -13.20
C ALA A 79 10.33 2.73 -12.49
N ARG A 80 10.86 3.96 -12.62
CA ARG A 80 12.11 4.35 -11.93
C ARG A 80 12.01 4.24 -10.42
N VAL A 81 10.85 4.51 -9.82
CA VAL A 81 10.65 4.39 -8.38
C VAL A 81 10.38 2.94 -7.99
N VAL A 82 9.45 2.28 -8.67
CA VAL A 82 9.02 0.91 -8.36
C VAL A 82 10.15 -0.10 -8.52
N LEU A 83 11.04 0.10 -9.49
CA LEU A 83 12.17 -0.78 -9.79
C LEU A 83 13.48 -0.33 -9.13
N ARG A 84 13.45 0.53 -8.14
CA ARG A 84 14.66 0.96 -7.42
C ARG A 84 15.34 -0.21 -6.74
N GLU A 85 16.63 -0.36 -7.00
CA GLU A 85 17.44 -1.43 -6.43
C GLU A 85 17.52 -1.33 -4.90
N ASP A 86 17.68 -0.14 -4.34
CA ASP A 86 17.81 0.06 -2.90
C ASP A 86 16.49 -0.22 -2.15
N LEU A 87 15.31 -0.02 -2.75
CA LEU A 87 14.04 -0.49 -2.20
C LEU A 87 13.98 -2.02 -2.20
N GLY A 88 14.38 -2.65 -3.30
CA GLY A 88 14.46 -4.11 -3.38
C GLY A 88 15.42 -4.72 -2.35
N GLN A 89 16.58 -4.09 -2.13
CA GLN A 89 17.55 -4.50 -1.12
C GLN A 89 17.01 -4.32 0.31
N ALA A 90 16.31 -3.21 0.59
CA ALA A 90 15.66 -2.98 1.88
C ALA A 90 14.60 -4.05 2.17
N ILE A 91 13.74 -4.38 1.20
CA ILE A 91 12.75 -5.44 1.33
C ILE A 91 13.43 -6.80 1.56
N ALA A 92 14.49 -7.12 0.81
CA ALA A 92 15.26 -8.35 1.01
C ALA A 92 15.83 -8.45 2.43
N ALA A 93 16.37 -7.33 2.97
CA ALA A 93 16.89 -7.27 4.32
C ALA A 93 15.80 -7.47 5.40
N LEU A 94 14.63 -6.82 5.24
CA LEU A 94 13.49 -6.96 6.15
C LEU A 94 12.93 -8.39 6.18
N ALA A 95 12.91 -9.05 5.03
CA ALA A 95 12.37 -10.40 4.87
C ALA A 95 13.40 -11.52 5.06
N GLU A 96 14.69 -11.17 5.21
CA GLU A 96 15.80 -12.14 5.22
C GLU A 96 15.87 -13.00 3.94
N TRP A 97 15.54 -12.40 2.80
CA TRP A 97 15.59 -13.06 1.51
C TRP A 97 16.91 -12.80 0.78
N PRO A 98 17.35 -13.71 -0.08
CA PRO A 98 18.56 -13.51 -0.89
C PRO A 98 18.38 -12.44 -1.97
N GLY A 99 17.16 -12.00 -2.24
CA GLY A 99 16.80 -10.97 -3.20
C GLY A 99 15.30 -10.86 -3.38
N THR A 100 14.86 -9.86 -4.15
CA THR A 100 13.44 -9.60 -4.39
C THR A 100 13.13 -9.46 -5.87
N ARG A 101 11.88 -9.65 -6.21
CA ARG A 101 11.28 -9.29 -7.50
C ARG A 101 9.97 -8.57 -7.24
N ILE A 102 9.65 -7.60 -8.11
CA ILE A 102 8.33 -6.99 -8.06
C ILE A 102 7.27 -8.02 -8.47
N VAL A 103 6.18 -8.05 -7.72
CA VAL A 103 4.96 -8.78 -8.06
C VAL A 103 4.02 -7.84 -8.82
N GLN A 104 3.71 -6.71 -8.20
CA GLN A 104 2.91 -5.63 -8.79
C GLN A 104 3.17 -4.31 -8.06
N ASP A 105 2.82 -3.20 -8.69
CA ASP A 105 2.59 -1.93 -8.02
C ASP A 105 1.11 -1.57 -8.08
N ASN A 106 0.66 -0.84 -7.07
CA ASN A 106 -0.67 -0.25 -7.00
C ASN A 106 -0.54 1.27 -6.85
N ILE A 107 -1.04 1.99 -7.84
CA ILE A 107 -1.26 3.43 -7.75
C ILE A 107 -2.62 3.63 -7.10
N LEU A 108 -2.65 4.25 -5.92
CA LEU A 108 -3.87 4.53 -5.18
C LEU A 108 -4.04 6.04 -5.06
N PHE A 109 -5.19 6.55 -5.48
CA PHE A 109 -5.53 7.96 -5.32
C PHE A 109 -6.87 8.09 -4.60
N LYS A 110 -6.84 8.83 -3.49
CA LYS A 110 -7.96 8.97 -2.56
C LYS A 110 -8.40 10.43 -2.43
N PRO A 111 -9.16 10.96 -3.39
CA PRO A 111 -9.68 12.33 -3.33
C PRO A 111 -10.47 12.60 -2.05
N SER A 112 -10.68 13.88 -1.74
CA SER A 112 -11.57 14.33 -0.66
C SER A 112 -12.93 13.63 -0.75
N GLY A 113 -13.45 13.15 0.38
CA GLY A 113 -14.76 12.50 0.49
C GLY A 113 -14.80 11.06 -0.02
N THR A 114 -13.66 10.45 -0.36
CA THR A 114 -13.65 9.03 -0.75
C THR A 114 -13.82 8.11 0.45
N ARG A 115 -14.54 7.00 0.20
CA ARG A 115 -14.84 5.97 1.19
C ARG A 115 -13.60 5.15 1.56
N SER A 116 -13.76 4.30 2.56
CA SER A 116 -12.75 3.38 3.09
C SER A 116 -12.25 2.36 2.06
N ILE A 117 -11.08 1.77 2.35
CA ILE A 117 -10.64 0.50 1.77
C ILE A 117 -10.74 -0.56 2.87
N GLY A 118 -11.41 -1.67 2.57
CA GLY A 118 -11.62 -2.76 3.50
C GLY A 118 -10.33 -3.36 4.02
N TYR A 119 -10.31 -3.74 5.30
CA TYR A 119 -9.17 -4.46 5.86
C TYR A 119 -8.97 -5.80 5.17
N HIS A 120 -7.73 -6.05 4.78
CA HIS A 120 -7.31 -7.24 4.05
C HIS A 120 -5.86 -7.61 4.39
N ARG A 121 -5.39 -8.70 3.81
CA ARG A 121 -4.01 -9.21 3.90
C ARG A 121 -3.57 -9.55 2.49
N ASP A 122 -2.51 -8.92 2.00
CA ASP A 122 -2.06 -9.07 0.61
C ASP A 122 -1.79 -10.53 0.22
N ASN A 123 -1.12 -11.28 1.09
CA ASN A 123 -0.79 -12.68 0.83
C ASN A 123 -2.02 -13.58 0.63
N ALA A 124 -3.19 -13.22 1.14
CA ALA A 124 -4.41 -14.00 0.94
C ALA A 124 -4.82 -14.07 -0.54
N TYR A 125 -4.45 -13.05 -1.33
CA TYR A 125 -4.77 -12.95 -2.77
C TYR A 125 -3.74 -13.61 -3.68
N LEU A 126 -2.67 -14.16 -3.14
CA LEU A 126 -1.50 -14.61 -3.89
C LEU A 126 -1.30 -16.13 -3.89
N ALA A 127 -2.41 -16.89 -3.84
CA ALA A 127 -2.37 -18.37 -3.84
C ALA A 127 -1.75 -18.98 -5.11
N TRP A 128 -1.55 -18.18 -6.16
CA TRP A 128 -1.05 -18.62 -7.46
C TRP A 128 0.49 -18.78 -7.52
N TYR A 129 1.24 -18.40 -6.46
CA TYR A 129 2.68 -18.70 -6.37
C TYR A 129 3.09 -19.22 -4.98
N GLN A 130 4.24 -19.92 -4.94
CA GLN A 130 4.77 -20.53 -3.72
C GLN A 130 6.27 -20.24 -3.56
N PRO A 131 6.75 -19.98 -2.33
CA PRO A 131 5.93 -19.75 -1.13
C PRO A 131 5.15 -18.45 -1.24
N THR A 132 3.95 -18.40 -0.67
CA THR A 132 3.16 -17.17 -0.59
C THR A 132 3.81 -16.22 0.42
N ALA A 133 4.73 -15.40 -0.07
CA ALA A 133 5.52 -14.48 0.75
C ALA A 133 5.71 -13.16 -0.02
N MET A 134 5.03 -12.12 0.42
CA MET A 134 5.13 -10.76 -0.11
C MET A 134 5.43 -9.77 1.01
N LEU A 135 6.06 -8.69 0.63
CA LEU A 135 6.32 -7.51 1.45
C LEU A 135 5.97 -6.30 0.61
N SER A 136 5.16 -5.42 1.16
CA SER A 136 4.73 -4.21 0.46
C SER A 136 5.54 -3.01 0.94
N CYS A 137 5.93 -2.14 0.01
CA CYS A 137 6.43 -0.80 0.26
C CYS A 137 5.36 0.19 -0.16
N TRP A 138 4.78 0.90 0.80
CA TRP A 138 3.80 1.95 0.56
C TRP A 138 4.48 3.32 0.65
N ILE A 139 4.29 4.18 -0.36
CA ILE A 139 4.92 5.50 -0.46
C ILE A 139 3.84 6.56 -0.53
N ALA A 140 3.89 7.54 0.37
CA ALA A 140 2.99 8.67 0.41
C ALA A 140 3.42 9.74 -0.60
N LEU A 141 2.51 10.23 -1.42
CA LEU A 141 2.76 11.37 -2.31
C LEU A 141 2.18 12.68 -1.75
N ASP A 142 1.42 12.61 -0.66
CA ASP A 142 0.90 13.74 0.12
C ASP A 142 1.28 13.59 1.58
N ASP A 143 1.20 14.68 2.36
CA ASP A 143 1.28 14.59 3.82
C ASP A 143 0.06 13.82 4.31
N THR A 144 0.29 12.73 5.02
CA THR A 144 -0.78 11.81 5.39
C THR A 144 -1.24 11.98 6.82
N SER A 145 -2.52 11.71 7.05
CA SER A 145 -3.13 11.77 8.38
C SER A 145 -4.24 10.72 8.53
N ALA A 146 -4.57 10.37 9.75
CA ALA A 146 -5.69 9.49 10.06
C ALA A 146 -7.02 10.02 9.49
N THR A 147 -7.25 11.34 9.55
CA THR A 147 -8.45 11.97 8.98
C THR A 147 -8.46 12.01 7.46
N GLY A 148 -7.29 11.98 6.80
CA GLY A 148 -7.13 11.88 5.35
C GLY A 148 -7.30 10.46 4.81
N GLY A 149 -7.56 9.49 5.69
CA GLY A 149 -7.71 8.10 5.30
C GLY A 149 -6.40 7.46 4.86
N THR A 150 -5.30 7.76 5.58
CA THR A 150 -4.02 7.07 5.39
C THR A 150 -4.15 5.57 5.63
N ILE A 151 -3.16 4.82 5.19
CA ILE A 151 -3.10 3.39 5.47
C ILE A 151 -3.05 3.12 6.98
N GLU A 152 -3.85 2.17 7.42
CA GLU A 152 -3.93 1.65 8.78
C GLU A 152 -3.32 0.24 8.81
N LEU A 153 -2.38 0.00 9.73
CA LEU A 153 -1.64 -1.24 9.87
C LEU A 153 -1.91 -1.85 11.25
N ALA A 154 -2.40 -3.09 11.33
CA ALA A 154 -2.62 -3.78 12.61
C ALA A 154 -1.32 -4.45 13.08
N ARG A 155 -0.59 -3.79 13.98
CA ARG A 155 0.71 -4.22 14.52
C ARG A 155 0.69 -5.66 14.99
N GLY A 156 1.68 -6.46 14.58
CA GLY A 156 1.86 -7.84 15.01
C GLY A 156 0.89 -8.87 14.42
N SER A 157 -0.12 -8.42 13.66
CA SER A 157 -1.15 -9.30 13.10
C SER A 157 -0.64 -10.23 11.99
N HIS A 158 0.57 -9.99 11.47
CA HIS A 158 1.24 -10.89 10.52
C HIS A 158 1.56 -12.27 11.11
N ARG A 159 1.60 -12.39 12.45
CA ARG A 159 1.81 -13.65 13.18
C ARG A 159 0.53 -14.43 13.42
N TRP A 160 -0.64 -13.85 13.11
CA TRP A 160 -1.91 -14.58 13.22
C TRP A 160 -2.04 -15.59 12.08
N PRO A 161 -2.83 -16.66 12.26
CA PRO A 161 -3.03 -17.66 11.22
C PRO A 161 -3.40 -17.05 9.87
N PRO A 162 -3.02 -17.66 8.73
CA PRO A 162 -3.46 -17.22 7.41
C PRO A 162 -4.99 -17.19 7.28
N THR A 163 -5.49 -16.31 6.42
CA THR A 163 -6.93 -16.18 6.11
C THR A 163 -7.14 -16.31 4.61
N GLU A 164 -8.37 -16.61 4.23
CA GLU A 164 -8.84 -16.45 2.86
C GLU A 164 -8.95 -14.97 2.49
N PRO A 165 -9.02 -14.64 1.18
CA PRO A 165 -9.31 -13.28 0.72
C PRO A 165 -10.58 -12.72 1.35
N THR A 166 -10.55 -11.45 1.76
CA THR A 166 -11.75 -10.74 2.23
C THR A 166 -12.63 -10.34 1.05
N GLY A 167 -13.93 -10.17 1.28
CA GLY A 167 -14.90 -9.91 0.23
C GLY A 167 -14.76 -8.52 -0.40
N GLU A 168 -15.42 -7.52 0.18
CA GLU A 168 -15.53 -6.19 -0.40
C GLU A 168 -14.29 -5.32 -0.08
N PHE A 169 -13.59 -4.88 -1.14
CA PHE A 169 -12.35 -4.10 -1.01
C PHE A 169 -12.62 -2.60 -1.04
N HIS A 170 -13.42 -2.10 -2.01
CA HIS A 170 -13.68 -0.68 -2.21
C HIS A 170 -14.97 -0.22 -1.54
N GLY A 171 -14.85 0.60 -0.51
CA GLY A 171 -15.97 1.28 0.15
C GLY A 171 -16.96 0.41 0.91
N PRO A 172 -16.52 -0.65 1.64
CA PRO A 172 -17.44 -1.42 2.44
C PRO A 172 -18.03 -0.58 3.58
N ASP A 173 -19.24 -0.91 4.03
CA ASP A 173 -19.92 -0.20 5.12
C ASP A 173 -19.15 -0.33 6.44
N ASP A 174 -18.65 -1.51 6.76
CA ASP A 174 -17.74 -1.74 7.89
C ASP A 174 -16.40 -2.27 7.40
N TYR A 175 -15.50 -1.33 7.12
CA TYR A 175 -14.19 -1.66 6.56
C TYR A 175 -13.26 -2.41 7.53
N ARG A 176 -13.54 -2.38 8.84
CA ARG A 176 -12.77 -3.07 9.87
C ARG A 176 -13.31 -4.45 10.23
N ALA A 177 -14.50 -4.82 9.78
CA ALA A 177 -15.15 -6.06 10.15
C ALA A 177 -14.26 -7.31 9.94
N PRO A 178 -13.52 -7.49 8.83
CA PRO A 178 -12.68 -8.67 8.66
C PRO A 178 -11.55 -8.77 9.69
N LEU A 179 -10.90 -7.65 10.01
CA LEU A 179 -9.88 -7.61 11.06
C LEU A 179 -10.47 -7.92 12.44
N GLN A 180 -11.62 -7.31 12.78
CA GLN A 180 -12.27 -7.49 14.08
C GLN A 180 -12.71 -8.94 14.27
N GLN A 181 -13.30 -9.55 13.24
CA GLN A 181 -13.69 -10.96 13.28
C GLN A 181 -12.49 -11.87 13.55
N HIS A 182 -11.39 -11.69 12.80
CA HIS A 182 -10.20 -12.49 13.01
C HIS A 182 -9.55 -12.25 14.38
N ALA A 183 -9.56 -11.01 14.88
CA ALA A 183 -9.06 -10.67 16.21
C ALA A 183 -9.84 -11.39 17.33
N ILE A 184 -11.17 -11.46 17.22
CA ILE A 184 -12.02 -12.21 18.15
C ILE A 184 -11.64 -13.69 18.13
N GLU A 185 -11.50 -14.30 16.97
CA GLU A 185 -11.09 -15.70 16.82
C GLU A 185 -9.72 -16.00 17.43
N GLN A 186 -8.80 -15.04 17.34
CA GLN A 186 -7.46 -15.14 17.92
C GLN A 186 -7.40 -14.68 19.38
N GLN A 187 -8.48 -14.20 19.97
CA GLN A 187 -8.54 -13.62 21.33
C GLN A 187 -7.54 -12.46 21.49
N GLN A 188 -7.39 -11.63 20.45
CA GLN A 188 -6.48 -10.49 20.40
C GLN A 188 -7.26 -9.18 20.33
N THR A 189 -6.61 -8.09 20.73
CA THR A 189 -7.08 -6.73 20.49
C THR A 189 -6.17 -6.10 19.43
N PRO A 190 -6.69 -5.63 18.30
CA PRO A 190 -5.87 -5.00 17.27
C PRO A 190 -5.21 -3.70 17.78
N ASP A 191 -3.90 -3.58 17.59
CA ASP A 191 -3.14 -2.35 17.77
C ASP A 191 -2.97 -1.67 16.40
N ILE A 192 -3.72 -0.59 16.16
CA ILE A 192 -3.79 0.07 14.86
C ILE A 192 -2.81 1.24 14.80
N VAL A 193 -1.90 1.16 13.85
CA VAL A 193 -0.95 2.22 13.51
C VAL A 193 -1.45 2.95 12.27
N HIS A 194 -1.74 4.24 12.38
CA HIS A 194 -1.96 5.12 11.23
C HIS A 194 -0.60 5.59 10.71
N VAL A 195 -0.33 5.38 9.43
CA VAL A 195 0.94 5.81 8.84
C VAL A 195 0.85 7.29 8.51
N GLU A 196 1.18 8.13 9.49
CA GLU A 196 1.19 9.58 9.36
C GLU A 196 2.62 10.04 9.06
N VAL A 197 2.88 10.38 7.81
CA VAL A 197 4.22 10.74 7.30
C VAL A 197 4.12 11.94 6.35
N PRO A 198 5.20 12.71 6.19
CA PRO A 198 5.27 13.71 5.13
C PRO A 198 5.28 13.06 3.74
N ALA A 199 4.92 13.84 2.73
CA ALA A 199 5.06 13.44 1.33
C ALA A 199 6.49 12.99 1.03
N GLY A 200 6.63 11.80 0.42
CA GLY A 200 7.91 11.13 0.21
C GLY A 200 8.26 10.09 1.29
N GLY A 201 7.58 10.12 2.44
CA GLY A 201 7.63 9.06 3.44
C GLY A 201 6.79 7.84 3.08
N GLY A 202 6.72 6.87 3.98
CA GLY A 202 5.92 5.68 3.74
C GLY A 202 6.12 4.58 4.77
N SER A 203 5.79 3.36 4.39
CA SER A 203 5.96 2.19 5.24
C SER A 203 6.32 0.93 4.45
N PHE A 204 6.99 0.01 5.14
CA PHE A 204 7.05 -1.39 4.73
C PHE A 204 6.10 -2.20 5.59
N HIS A 205 5.39 -3.16 5.01
CA HIS A 205 4.55 -4.06 5.77
C HIS A 205 4.55 -5.48 5.20
N HIS A 206 4.42 -6.43 6.11
CA HIS A 206 4.40 -7.85 5.80
C HIS A 206 3.10 -8.23 5.09
N GLY A 207 3.15 -9.06 4.05
CA GLY A 207 1.96 -9.43 3.27
C GLY A 207 0.85 -10.14 4.06
N TRP A 208 1.15 -10.72 5.25
CA TRP A 208 0.16 -11.22 6.18
C TRP A 208 -0.26 -10.19 7.25
N LEU A 209 0.19 -8.95 7.17
CA LEU A 209 -0.29 -7.91 8.09
C LEU A 209 -1.67 -7.43 7.69
N TRP A 210 -2.62 -7.40 8.62
CA TRP A 210 -3.91 -6.78 8.40
C TRP A 210 -3.75 -5.28 8.19
N HIS A 211 -4.31 -4.79 7.09
CA HIS A 211 -4.28 -3.37 6.76
C HIS A 211 -5.51 -2.94 5.96
N GLY A 212 -5.78 -1.66 5.98
CA GLY A 212 -6.89 -1.03 5.30
C GLY A 212 -6.76 0.49 5.37
N SER A 213 -7.81 1.23 5.07
CA SER A 213 -7.81 2.68 5.28
C SER A 213 -9.21 3.22 5.51
N GLY A 214 -9.34 4.20 6.41
CA GLY A 214 -10.58 4.90 6.67
C GLY A 214 -11.00 5.82 5.51
N GLU A 215 -12.10 6.54 5.67
CA GLU A 215 -12.55 7.57 4.72
C GLU A 215 -11.58 8.76 4.70
N ASN A 216 -11.45 9.42 3.55
CA ASN A 216 -10.83 10.73 3.49
C ASN A 216 -11.85 11.81 3.85
N ARG A 217 -11.74 12.36 5.06
CA ARG A 217 -12.62 13.41 5.61
C ARG A 217 -12.01 14.80 5.50
N THR A 218 -10.89 14.93 4.77
CA THR A 218 -10.20 16.20 4.55
C THR A 218 -10.60 16.83 3.22
N ASN A 219 -10.14 18.07 3.00
CA ASN A 219 -10.29 18.76 1.70
C ASN A 219 -9.09 18.52 0.77
N GLN A 220 -8.15 17.65 1.15
CA GLN A 220 -6.96 17.28 0.37
C GLN A 220 -7.05 15.80 -0.02
N PRO A 221 -6.38 15.38 -1.10
CA PRO A 221 -6.27 13.99 -1.45
C PRO A 221 -5.37 13.23 -0.48
#